data_bc25d055f252bc03f77be03c7937b72d
#
_entry.id   bc25d055f252bc03f77be03c7937b72d
#
_cell.length_a   1.000
_cell.length_b   1.000
_cell.length_c   1.000
_cell.angle_alpha   90.00
_cell.angle_beta   90.00
_cell.angle_gamma   90.00
#
_symmetry.space_group_name_H-M   'P 1'
#
loop_
_entity.id
_entity.type
_entity.pdbx_description
1 polymer ?
#
loop_
_entity_poly.entity_id
_entity_poly.type
_entity_poly.pdbx_seq_one_letter_code
_entity_poly.pdbx_strand_id
1 'polypeptide(L)'
;MIQFVLETDRQLFEDAFQFAQHQVRKLIDAQPGFHPMYTAEGRWKHEGQVWTSWCDGFLPGMMWIFHKRNLAAGSADKFWLEQATRYTTPLAPRQSDRDVHDLGFIFMSTYYRWYRLTQDPKVKDALIAAGKTEALRFKENGQYLRSFVGDNSLFIDIMMNVGIIFYAARETGDRRLRDIALRHCLTTRRVLVRGDGSTAQEGIFDLQTGEFLRQSTQQGYRGDSCWSRGLGWALYGFSLSYEYSRDPRFLETAEACADYYITHCNSDGVPPWDFNAPPESRRLLDTSAAAIAASGLLRLCRLLQDPVKGHHYWSTAIRILRTLCEQHLARKDKKWEGVLKGGVYHLPKELGVDESVMWGEYFFVESLEQVLQQLG
;
A
#
# COMPACT_ATOMS: atom_id res chain seq x y z
N MET A 1 8.81 12.48 20.89
CA MET A 1 8.09 11.82 22.00
C MET A 1 8.27 10.30 21.80
N ILE A 2 9.03 9.63 22.66
CA ILE A 2 9.20 8.17 22.59
C ILE A 2 7.87 7.56 23.01
N GLN A 3 7.17 7.00 22.07
CA GLN A 3 5.90 6.32 22.32
C GLN A 3 6.24 4.91 22.84
N PHE A 4 5.83 4.62 24.07
CA PHE A 4 6.12 3.35 24.73
C PHE A 4 5.45 2.20 23.97
N VAL A 5 6.24 1.35 23.34
CA VAL A 5 5.85 -0.02 22.96
C VAL A 5 6.29 -0.90 24.14
N LEU A 6 5.45 -1.80 24.59
CA LEU A 6 5.81 -2.76 25.61
C LEU A 6 6.93 -3.66 25.09
N GLU A 7 7.86 -4.07 25.94
CA GLU A 7 8.95 -5.00 25.54
C GLU A 7 8.41 -6.31 24.95
N THR A 8 7.24 -6.74 25.43
CA THR A 8 6.51 -7.88 24.88
C THR A 8 6.06 -7.68 23.43
N ASP A 9 5.65 -6.46 23.06
CA ASP A 9 5.28 -6.14 21.67
C ASP A 9 6.53 -6.09 20.78
N ARG A 10 7.64 -5.57 21.30
CA ARG A 10 8.91 -5.56 20.56
C ARG A 10 9.31 -6.97 20.17
N GLN A 11 9.34 -7.91 21.12
CA GLN A 11 9.70 -9.29 20.83
C GLN A 11 8.69 -9.94 19.85
N LEU A 12 7.39 -9.69 20.01
CA LEU A 12 6.35 -10.19 19.12
C LEU A 12 6.58 -9.72 17.67
N PHE A 13 6.91 -8.44 17.49
CA PHE A 13 7.17 -7.85 16.17
C PHE A 13 8.48 -8.32 15.55
N GLU A 14 9.54 -8.50 16.35
CA GLU A 14 10.79 -9.11 15.88
C GLU A 14 10.57 -10.54 15.39
N ASP A 15 9.85 -11.34 16.17
CA ASP A 15 9.52 -12.72 15.80
C ASP A 15 8.67 -12.80 14.52
N ALA A 16 7.73 -11.87 14.36
CA ALA A 16 6.90 -11.79 13.15
C ALA A 16 7.73 -11.37 11.94
N PHE A 17 8.66 -10.43 12.11
CA PHE A 17 9.56 -9.99 11.06
C PHE A 17 10.50 -11.12 10.62
N GLN A 18 11.07 -11.88 11.56
CA GLN A 18 11.89 -13.06 11.27
C GLN A 18 11.09 -14.15 10.56
N PHE A 19 9.83 -14.37 10.96
CA PHE A 19 8.94 -15.30 10.28
C PHE A 19 8.68 -14.87 8.83
N ALA A 20 8.46 -13.58 8.57
CA ALA A 20 8.31 -13.06 7.21
C ALA A 20 9.57 -13.29 6.37
N GLN A 21 10.77 -13.03 6.92
CA GLN A 21 12.03 -13.36 6.24
C GLN A 21 12.13 -14.86 5.89
N HIS A 22 11.74 -15.72 6.82
CA HIS A 22 11.76 -17.17 6.60
C HIS A 22 10.81 -17.59 5.47
N GLN A 23 9.57 -17.09 5.45
CA GLN A 23 8.59 -17.41 4.40
C GLN A 23 9.04 -16.91 3.03
N VAL A 24 9.56 -15.69 2.94
CA VAL A 24 10.10 -15.13 1.69
C VAL A 24 11.29 -15.97 1.22
N ARG A 25 12.19 -16.39 2.10
CA ARG A 25 13.32 -17.24 1.73
C ARG A 25 12.85 -18.58 1.15
N LYS A 26 11.89 -19.24 1.81
CA LYS A 26 11.27 -20.47 1.30
C LYS A 26 10.68 -20.29 -0.10
N LEU A 27 9.95 -19.19 -0.30
CA LEU A 27 9.33 -18.87 -1.60
C LEU A 27 10.38 -18.76 -2.70
N ILE A 28 11.41 -17.94 -2.51
CA ILE A 28 12.43 -17.70 -3.55
C ILE A 28 13.34 -18.89 -3.79
N ASP A 29 13.55 -19.74 -2.79
CA ASP A 29 14.31 -21.00 -2.93
C ASP A 29 13.49 -22.04 -3.73
N ALA A 30 12.17 -22.12 -3.47
CA ALA A 30 11.27 -23.05 -4.16
C ALA A 30 10.92 -22.60 -5.59
N GLN A 31 10.81 -21.29 -5.81
CA GLN A 31 10.31 -20.69 -7.06
C GLN A 31 11.13 -19.46 -7.46
N PRO A 32 12.38 -19.64 -7.89
CA PRO A 32 13.27 -18.53 -8.22
C PRO A 32 12.72 -17.66 -9.37
N GLY A 33 12.65 -16.34 -9.13
CA GLY A 33 12.19 -15.36 -10.12
C GLY A 33 10.67 -15.19 -10.20
N PHE A 34 9.91 -15.91 -9.39
CA PHE A 34 8.46 -15.78 -9.35
C PHE A 34 8.02 -14.56 -8.52
N HIS A 35 7.10 -13.78 -9.06
CA HIS A 35 6.44 -12.66 -8.38
C HIS A 35 4.97 -13.04 -8.10
N PRO A 36 4.64 -13.49 -6.89
CA PRO A 36 3.30 -13.93 -6.55
C PRO A 36 2.35 -12.75 -6.30
N MET A 37 1.06 -12.99 -6.49
CA MET A 37 0.01 -12.03 -6.20
C MET A 37 -0.82 -12.44 -4.98
N TYR A 38 -1.38 -13.64 -4.98
CA TYR A 38 -2.18 -14.20 -3.88
C TYR A 38 -2.04 -15.72 -3.81
N THR A 39 -2.37 -16.29 -2.65
CA THR A 39 -2.42 -17.74 -2.48
C THR A 39 -3.78 -18.31 -2.87
N ALA A 40 -3.79 -19.61 -3.18
CA ALA A 40 -4.98 -20.43 -3.25
C ALA A 40 -4.76 -21.66 -2.36
N GLU A 41 -5.62 -21.86 -1.38
CA GLU A 41 -5.44 -22.90 -0.35
C GLU A 41 -4.07 -22.80 0.36
N GLY A 42 -3.64 -21.56 0.63
CA GLY A 42 -2.37 -21.25 1.28
C GLY A 42 -1.12 -21.40 0.41
N ARG A 43 -1.25 -21.72 -0.87
CA ARG A 43 -0.13 -21.86 -1.79
C ARG A 43 -0.07 -20.72 -2.80
N TRP A 44 1.11 -20.17 -3.03
CA TRP A 44 1.28 -19.10 -4.01
C TRP A 44 0.89 -19.57 -5.40
N LYS A 45 -0.02 -18.85 -6.02
CA LYS A 45 -0.59 -19.21 -7.31
C LYS A 45 0.32 -18.74 -8.44
N HIS A 46 0.64 -19.67 -9.35
CA HIS A 46 1.40 -19.39 -10.57
C HIS A 46 0.55 -19.03 -11.77
N GLU A 47 -0.70 -19.51 -11.78
CA GLU A 47 -1.62 -19.39 -12.89
C GLU A 47 -2.88 -18.64 -12.45
N GLY A 48 -3.48 -17.90 -13.36
CA GLY A 48 -4.72 -17.18 -13.11
C GLY A 48 -4.71 -15.79 -13.75
N GLN A 49 -5.85 -15.10 -13.66
CA GLN A 49 -5.96 -13.73 -14.15
C GLN A 49 -5.11 -12.81 -13.28
N VAL A 50 -3.95 -12.44 -13.82
CA VAL A 50 -3.11 -11.38 -13.29
C VAL A 50 -3.34 -10.16 -14.16
N TRP A 51 -4.13 -9.20 -13.66
CA TRP A 51 -4.26 -7.93 -14.37
C TRP A 51 -3.02 -7.10 -14.09
N THR A 52 -2.36 -6.65 -15.15
CA THR A 52 -1.32 -5.64 -15.10
C THR A 52 -0.06 -5.95 -14.27
N SER A 53 0.01 -7.07 -13.56
CA SER A 53 1.16 -7.40 -12.68
C SER A 53 1.54 -6.24 -11.73
N TRP A 54 0.53 -5.56 -11.20
CA TRP A 54 0.66 -4.33 -10.42
C TRP A 54 1.41 -4.51 -9.09
N CYS A 55 1.42 -5.74 -8.57
CA CYS A 55 2.02 -6.05 -7.28
C CYS A 55 3.46 -6.59 -7.37
N ASP A 56 4.06 -6.66 -8.57
CA ASP A 56 5.40 -7.23 -8.77
C ASP A 56 6.50 -6.54 -7.94
N GLY A 57 6.27 -5.30 -7.51
CA GLY A 57 7.21 -4.57 -6.66
C GLY A 57 7.22 -4.99 -5.19
N PHE A 58 6.18 -5.65 -4.69
CA PHE A 58 6.04 -5.84 -3.24
C PHE A 58 6.97 -6.93 -2.68
N LEU A 59 7.12 -8.07 -3.35
CA LEU A 59 8.07 -9.10 -2.91
C LEU A 59 9.51 -8.57 -2.87
N PRO A 60 10.08 -7.98 -3.93
CA PRO A 60 11.41 -7.37 -3.84
C PRO A 60 11.44 -6.18 -2.87
N GLY A 61 10.34 -5.47 -2.70
CA GLY A 61 10.21 -4.42 -1.70
C GLY A 61 10.43 -4.90 -0.27
N MET A 62 9.88 -6.08 0.09
CA MET A 62 10.17 -6.73 1.38
C MET A 62 11.65 -7.08 1.51
N MET A 63 12.29 -7.60 0.44
CA MET A 63 13.72 -7.94 0.46
C MET A 63 14.59 -6.70 0.71
N TRP A 64 14.24 -5.54 0.13
CA TRP A 64 14.91 -4.27 0.43
C TRP A 64 14.74 -3.84 1.89
N ILE A 65 13.56 -4.06 2.49
CA ILE A 65 13.33 -3.80 3.91
C ILE A 65 14.21 -4.73 4.77
N PHE A 66 14.27 -6.01 4.45
CA PHE A 66 15.10 -6.98 5.15
C PHE A 66 16.59 -6.62 5.07
N HIS A 67 17.07 -6.26 3.88
CA HIS A 67 18.45 -5.81 3.70
C HIS A 67 18.76 -4.57 4.55
N LYS A 68 17.89 -3.55 4.51
CA LYS A 68 18.07 -2.33 5.30
C LYS A 68 18.18 -2.63 6.80
N ARG A 69 17.34 -3.53 7.31
CA ARG A 69 17.37 -3.92 8.73
C ARG A 69 18.65 -4.69 9.08
N ASN A 70 19.09 -5.61 8.22
CA ASN A 70 20.36 -6.31 8.41
C ASN A 70 21.54 -5.33 8.46
N LEU A 71 21.57 -4.33 7.59
CA LEU A 71 22.58 -3.27 7.62
C LEU A 71 22.56 -2.51 8.95
N ALA A 72 21.39 -2.11 9.43
CA ALA A 72 21.25 -1.40 10.71
C ALA A 72 21.69 -2.26 11.91
N ALA A 73 21.56 -3.58 11.83
CA ALA A 73 22.03 -4.54 12.81
C ALA A 73 23.54 -4.89 12.67
N GLY A 74 24.25 -4.26 11.75
CA GLY A 74 25.68 -4.53 11.50
C GLY A 74 25.98 -5.87 10.83
N SER A 75 24.97 -6.51 10.21
CA SER A 75 25.17 -7.79 9.52
C SER A 75 25.98 -7.63 8.23
N ALA A 76 26.98 -8.48 8.05
CA ALA A 76 27.74 -8.58 6.81
C ALA A 76 27.06 -9.46 5.73
N ASP A 77 25.91 -10.07 6.04
CA ASP A 77 25.18 -10.93 5.12
C ASP A 77 24.60 -10.13 3.97
N LYS A 78 24.99 -10.49 2.73
CA LYS A 78 24.55 -9.84 1.49
C LYS A 78 23.35 -10.54 0.84
N PHE A 79 22.84 -11.61 1.43
CA PHE A 79 21.77 -12.40 0.82
C PHE A 79 20.58 -11.55 0.36
N TRP A 80 20.03 -10.72 1.27
CA TRP A 80 18.89 -9.89 0.92
C TRP A 80 19.23 -8.79 -0.10
N LEU A 81 20.45 -8.26 -0.11
CA LEU A 81 20.90 -7.33 -1.15
C LEU A 81 20.89 -7.98 -2.53
N GLU A 82 21.47 -9.18 -2.62
CA GLU A 82 21.54 -9.93 -3.87
C GLU A 82 20.15 -10.31 -4.39
N GLN A 83 19.28 -10.83 -3.51
CA GLN A 83 17.92 -11.19 -3.90
C GLN A 83 17.09 -9.96 -4.26
N ALA A 84 17.11 -8.88 -3.47
CA ALA A 84 16.40 -7.65 -3.76
C ALA A 84 16.82 -7.08 -5.13
N THR A 85 18.11 -7.06 -5.42
CA THR A 85 18.63 -6.61 -6.72
C THR A 85 18.18 -7.52 -7.86
N ARG A 86 18.29 -8.84 -7.67
CA ARG A 86 17.89 -9.85 -8.66
C ARG A 86 16.42 -9.74 -9.06
N TYR A 87 15.52 -9.53 -8.08
CA TYR A 87 14.09 -9.44 -8.31
C TYR A 87 13.64 -8.03 -8.74
N THR A 88 14.39 -6.97 -8.40
CA THR A 88 14.07 -5.60 -8.80
C THR A 88 14.51 -5.29 -10.23
N THR A 89 15.70 -5.75 -10.63
CA THR A 89 16.27 -5.40 -11.95
C THR A 89 15.37 -5.74 -13.14
N PRO A 90 14.66 -6.87 -13.18
CA PRO A 90 13.75 -7.21 -14.28
C PRO A 90 12.55 -6.27 -14.41
N LEU A 91 12.24 -5.47 -13.38
CA LEU A 91 11.12 -4.53 -13.40
C LEU A 91 11.48 -3.21 -14.12
N ALA A 92 12.75 -2.98 -14.46
CA ALA A 92 13.20 -1.74 -15.12
C ALA A 92 12.36 -1.34 -16.35
N PRO A 93 12.01 -2.24 -17.28
CA PRO A 93 11.21 -1.88 -18.47
C PRO A 93 9.83 -1.30 -18.12
N ARG A 94 9.29 -1.63 -16.93
CA ARG A 94 8.00 -1.12 -16.46
C ARG A 94 7.98 0.39 -16.26
N GLN A 95 9.16 1.06 -16.17
CA GLN A 95 9.22 2.53 -16.09
C GLN A 95 8.54 3.25 -17.26
N SER A 96 8.34 2.54 -18.38
CA SER A 96 7.70 3.07 -19.59
C SER A 96 6.31 2.45 -19.85
N ASP A 97 5.79 1.66 -18.90
CA ASP A 97 4.50 0.99 -19.02
C ASP A 97 3.35 2.00 -18.92
N ARG A 98 2.60 2.16 -20.01
CA ARG A 98 1.49 3.10 -20.11
C ARG A 98 0.12 2.45 -19.93
N ASP A 99 0.07 1.14 -19.77
CA ASP A 99 -1.16 0.37 -19.67
C ASP A 99 -1.64 0.18 -18.25
N VAL A 100 -0.78 0.52 -17.26
CA VAL A 100 -1.08 0.44 -15.83
C VAL A 100 -1.10 1.82 -15.18
N HIS A 101 -1.76 1.94 -14.02
CA HIS A 101 -1.70 3.11 -13.14
C HIS A 101 -0.93 2.82 -11.83
N ASP A 102 -0.10 1.76 -11.85
CA ASP A 102 0.47 1.15 -10.66
C ASP A 102 1.99 1.35 -10.55
N LEU A 103 2.57 2.30 -11.31
CA LEU A 103 4.01 2.51 -11.31
C LEU A 103 4.53 2.96 -9.93
N GLY A 104 3.71 3.64 -9.15
CA GLY A 104 4.04 3.95 -7.77
C GLY A 104 4.19 2.69 -6.90
N PHE A 105 3.27 1.73 -6.99
CA PHE A 105 3.38 0.45 -6.28
C PHE A 105 4.66 -0.30 -6.64
N ILE A 106 5.02 -0.32 -7.92
CA ILE A 106 6.20 -1.05 -8.40
C ILE A 106 7.49 -0.32 -8.00
N PHE A 107 7.61 0.96 -8.31
CA PHE A 107 8.88 1.68 -8.19
C PHE A 107 9.14 2.28 -6.80
N MET A 108 8.10 2.70 -6.06
CA MET A 108 8.29 3.23 -4.70
C MET A 108 8.57 2.12 -3.69
N SER A 109 8.07 0.90 -3.92
CA SER A 109 8.40 -0.25 -3.08
C SER A 109 9.81 -0.81 -3.35
N THR A 110 10.36 -0.62 -4.57
CA THR A 110 11.62 -1.20 -5.02
C THR A 110 12.71 -0.17 -5.27
N TYR A 111 12.69 0.48 -6.44
CA TYR A 111 13.73 1.43 -6.88
C TYR A 111 13.93 2.58 -5.90
N TYR A 112 12.87 3.10 -5.27
CA TYR A 112 13.00 4.15 -4.28
C TYR A 112 13.77 3.65 -3.04
N ARG A 113 13.48 2.43 -2.57
CA ARG A 113 14.22 1.80 -1.46
C ARG A 113 15.67 1.56 -1.83
N TRP A 114 15.91 1.03 -3.02
CA TRP A 114 17.25 0.84 -3.56
C TRP A 114 18.03 2.16 -3.63
N TYR A 115 17.44 3.19 -4.24
CA TYR A 115 18.06 4.50 -4.33
C TYR A 115 18.40 5.10 -2.95
N ARG A 116 17.50 4.96 -1.99
CA ARG A 116 17.73 5.45 -0.61
C ARG A 116 18.95 4.81 0.06
N LEU A 117 19.32 3.59 -0.32
CA LEU A 117 20.48 2.88 0.22
C LEU A 117 21.78 3.16 -0.56
N THR A 118 21.69 3.32 -1.87
CA THR A 118 22.88 3.36 -2.74
C THR A 118 23.18 4.74 -3.32
N GLN A 119 22.19 5.62 -3.44
CA GLN A 119 22.25 6.91 -4.14
C GLN A 119 22.69 6.77 -5.62
N ASP A 120 22.49 5.60 -6.23
CA ASP A 120 22.86 5.33 -7.62
C ASP A 120 22.01 6.20 -8.58
N PRO A 121 22.64 7.07 -9.40
CA PRO A 121 21.93 7.94 -10.32
C PRO A 121 21.09 7.19 -11.36
N LYS A 122 21.50 5.98 -11.79
CA LYS A 122 20.72 5.17 -12.74
C LYS A 122 19.40 4.69 -12.13
N VAL A 123 19.43 4.34 -10.84
CA VAL A 123 18.23 3.96 -10.08
C VAL A 123 17.30 5.15 -9.94
N LYS A 124 17.85 6.35 -9.69
CA LYS A 124 17.10 7.60 -9.65
C LYS A 124 16.45 7.95 -10.99
N ASP A 125 17.18 7.77 -12.09
CA ASP A 125 16.67 8.05 -13.45
C ASP A 125 15.44 7.16 -13.77
N ALA A 126 15.47 5.89 -13.37
CA ALA A 126 14.32 4.99 -13.52
C ALA A 126 13.09 5.48 -12.73
N LEU A 127 13.27 5.97 -11.50
CA LEU A 127 12.19 6.56 -10.71
C LEU A 127 11.58 7.79 -11.38
N ILE A 128 12.43 8.67 -11.90
CA ILE A 128 11.99 9.89 -12.61
C ILE A 128 11.23 9.49 -13.89
N ALA A 129 11.73 8.52 -14.65
CA ALA A 129 11.07 8.03 -15.84
C ALA A 129 9.70 7.45 -15.52
N ALA A 130 9.58 6.58 -14.51
CA ALA A 130 8.31 6.01 -14.08
C ALA A 130 7.31 7.10 -13.64
N GLY A 131 7.75 8.11 -12.89
CA GLY A 131 6.88 9.23 -12.50
C GLY A 131 6.39 10.08 -13.68
N LYS A 132 7.24 10.30 -14.68
CA LYS A 132 6.84 10.97 -15.92
C LYS A 132 5.84 10.11 -16.72
N THR A 133 6.04 8.80 -16.78
CA THR A 133 5.14 7.87 -17.46
C THR A 133 3.77 7.83 -16.78
N GLU A 134 3.72 7.73 -15.46
CA GLU A 134 2.48 7.77 -14.67
C GLU A 134 1.68 9.04 -14.95
N ALA A 135 2.35 10.20 -15.04
CA ALA A 135 1.73 11.49 -15.33
C ALA A 135 1.05 11.56 -16.69
N LEU A 136 1.43 10.71 -17.67
CA LEU A 136 0.79 10.67 -18.99
C LEU A 136 -0.67 10.19 -18.96
N ARG A 137 -1.11 9.62 -17.84
CA ARG A 137 -2.49 9.19 -17.61
C ARG A 137 -3.44 10.33 -17.27
N PHE A 138 -2.92 11.54 -17.11
CA PHE A 138 -3.71 12.69 -16.67
C PHE A 138 -4.74 13.14 -17.71
N LYS A 139 -5.98 13.35 -17.28
CA LYS A 139 -7.09 13.85 -18.05
C LYS A 139 -7.36 15.30 -17.70
N GLU A 140 -7.05 16.20 -18.62
CA GLU A 140 -7.13 17.65 -18.38
C GLU A 140 -8.58 18.13 -18.08
N ASN A 141 -9.59 17.60 -18.78
CA ASN A 141 -10.99 18.01 -18.56
C ASN A 141 -11.49 17.63 -17.16
N GLY A 142 -11.21 16.40 -16.71
CA GLY A 142 -11.66 15.88 -15.41
C GLY A 142 -10.68 16.12 -14.27
N GLN A 143 -9.44 16.54 -14.57
CA GLN A 143 -8.38 16.83 -13.59
C GLN A 143 -7.99 15.61 -12.75
N TYR A 144 -7.85 14.43 -13.37
CA TYR A 144 -7.51 13.19 -12.68
C TYR A 144 -6.59 12.30 -13.53
N LEU A 145 -5.87 11.40 -12.87
CA LEU A 145 -5.15 10.29 -13.51
C LEU A 145 -6.15 9.15 -13.74
N ARG A 146 -6.27 8.72 -15.00
CA ARG A 146 -7.20 7.65 -15.36
C ARG A 146 -6.73 6.29 -14.85
N SER A 147 -7.67 5.41 -14.48
CA SER A 147 -7.39 4.02 -14.17
C SER A 147 -7.04 3.21 -15.44
N PHE A 148 -6.59 1.95 -15.25
CA PHE A 148 -6.35 1.05 -16.38
C PHE A 148 -7.66 0.55 -17.02
N VAL A 149 -8.77 0.64 -16.30
CA VAL A 149 -10.10 0.17 -16.74
C VAL A 149 -10.65 1.02 -17.89
N GLY A 150 -10.41 2.32 -17.87
CA GLY A 150 -10.90 3.21 -18.91
C GLY A 150 -10.51 4.67 -18.72
N ASP A 151 -10.67 5.45 -19.78
CA ASP A 151 -10.34 6.86 -19.79
C ASP A 151 -11.23 7.70 -18.87
N ASN A 152 -12.45 7.23 -18.61
CA ASN A 152 -13.45 7.89 -17.77
C ASN A 152 -13.45 7.41 -16.31
N SER A 153 -12.49 6.59 -15.93
CA SER A 153 -12.43 5.95 -14.61
C SER A 153 -11.27 6.48 -13.78
N LEU A 154 -11.54 6.87 -12.54
CA LEU A 154 -10.59 7.27 -11.51
C LEU A 154 -10.69 6.29 -10.34
N PHE A 155 -9.59 5.64 -9.96
CA PHE A 155 -9.52 4.73 -8.81
C PHE A 155 -8.86 5.39 -7.60
N ILE A 156 -9.36 5.05 -6.40
CA ILE A 156 -8.76 5.48 -5.13
C ILE A 156 -7.32 4.95 -4.97
N ASP A 157 -7.00 3.81 -5.59
CA ASP A 157 -5.69 3.14 -5.55
C ASP A 157 -4.57 4.04 -6.14
N ILE A 158 -4.94 4.96 -7.05
CA ILE A 158 -3.99 5.89 -7.66
C ILE A 158 -3.41 6.87 -6.62
N MET A 159 -4.08 7.05 -5.47
CA MET A 159 -3.50 7.81 -4.36
C MET A 159 -2.19 7.20 -3.83
N MET A 160 -2.00 5.89 -3.98
CA MET A 160 -0.74 5.23 -3.66
C MET A 160 0.32 5.44 -4.74
N ASN A 161 -0.11 5.69 -5.98
CA ASN A 161 0.75 5.78 -7.14
C ASN A 161 1.17 7.21 -7.48
N VAL A 162 0.37 8.21 -7.12
CA VAL A 162 0.69 9.63 -7.37
C VAL A 162 1.99 10.10 -6.70
N GLY A 163 2.44 9.43 -5.65
CA GLY A 163 3.69 9.72 -4.95
C GLY A 163 4.92 9.70 -5.86
N ILE A 164 4.93 8.84 -6.90
CA ILE A 164 6.05 8.78 -7.85
C ILE A 164 6.10 10.01 -8.76
N ILE A 165 4.95 10.62 -9.07
CA ILE A 165 4.88 11.87 -9.83
C ILE A 165 5.43 13.03 -8.99
N PHE A 166 5.03 13.12 -7.72
CA PHE A 166 5.59 14.10 -6.78
C PHE A 166 7.11 13.93 -6.63
N TYR A 167 7.58 12.68 -6.54
CA TYR A 167 9.01 12.40 -6.50
C TYR A 167 9.72 12.93 -7.75
N ALA A 168 9.23 12.57 -8.94
CA ALA A 168 9.80 13.04 -10.21
C ALA A 168 9.78 14.57 -10.32
N ALA A 169 8.69 15.21 -9.92
CA ALA A 169 8.56 16.67 -9.88
C ALA A 169 9.63 17.31 -8.98
N ARG A 170 9.85 16.77 -7.80
CA ARG A 170 10.84 17.27 -6.84
C ARG A 170 12.28 17.13 -7.37
N GLU A 171 12.62 15.96 -7.92
CA GLU A 171 13.97 15.66 -8.40
C GLU A 171 14.34 16.41 -9.68
N THR A 172 13.34 16.80 -10.49
CA THR A 172 13.57 17.52 -11.77
C THR A 172 13.24 19.01 -11.71
N GLY A 173 12.55 19.46 -10.68
CA GLY A 173 12.01 20.83 -10.61
C GLY A 173 10.82 21.07 -11.56
N ASP A 174 10.24 20.03 -12.15
CA ASP A 174 9.15 20.13 -13.12
C ASP A 174 7.83 20.50 -12.42
N ARG A 175 7.42 21.76 -12.62
CA ARG A 175 6.18 22.31 -12.04
C ARG A 175 4.91 21.66 -12.63
N ARG A 176 4.96 21.21 -13.89
CA ARG A 176 3.81 20.55 -14.52
C ARG A 176 3.52 19.21 -13.87
N LEU A 177 4.54 18.42 -13.60
CA LEU A 177 4.36 17.15 -12.87
C LEU A 177 3.77 17.38 -11.48
N ARG A 178 4.26 18.40 -10.76
CA ARG A 178 3.71 18.77 -9.46
C ARG A 178 2.23 19.18 -9.55
N ASP A 179 1.88 19.98 -10.56
CA ASP A 179 0.51 20.43 -10.79
C ASP A 179 -0.44 19.26 -11.12
N ILE A 180 -0.02 18.34 -11.99
CA ILE A 180 -0.76 17.10 -12.29
C ILE A 180 -1.05 16.31 -11.01
N ALA A 181 -0.04 16.07 -10.19
CA ALA A 181 -0.20 15.33 -8.95
C ALA A 181 -1.16 16.04 -7.97
N LEU A 182 -1.04 17.35 -7.79
CA LEU A 182 -1.93 18.14 -6.93
C LEU A 182 -3.38 18.10 -7.41
N ARG A 183 -3.63 18.32 -8.70
CA ARG A 183 -4.98 18.32 -9.28
C ARG A 183 -5.63 16.95 -9.14
N HIS A 184 -4.90 15.88 -9.42
CA HIS A 184 -5.39 14.52 -9.19
C HIS A 184 -5.82 14.30 -7.74
N CYS A 185 -4.97 14.64 -6.77
CA CYS A 185 -5.30 14.47 -5.35
C CYS A 185 -6.53 15.28 -4.95
N LEU A 186 -6.67 16.52 -5.44
CA LEU A 186 -7.82 17.37 -5.15
C LEU A 186 -9.11 16.82 -5.76
N THR A 187 -9.04 16.30 -6.99
CA THR A 187 -10.20 15.66 -7.62
C THR A 187 -10.59 14.38 -6.87
N THR A 188 -9.62 13.52 -6.53
CA THR A 188 -9.87 12.30 -5.75
C THR A 188 -10.51 12.62 -4.40
N ARG A 189 -9.98 13.62 -3.67
CA ARG A 189 -10.58 14.12 -2.43
C ARG A 189 -12.04 14.53 -2.60
N ARG A 190 -12.32 15.27 -3.65
CA ARG A 190 -13.67 15.82 -3.92
C ARG A 190 -14.69 14.75 -4.28
N VAL A 191 -14.30 13.73 -5.06
CA VAL A 191 -15.27 12.80 -5.67
C VAL A 191 -15.28 11.40 -5.03
N LEU A 192 -14.18 10.98 -4.40
CA LEU A 192 -14.08 9.65 -3.81
C LEU A 192 -14.11 9.67 -2.27
N VAL A 193 -13.77 10.77 -1.61
CA VAL A 193 -13.84 10.88 -0.15
C VAL A 193 -15.12 11.59 0.25
N ARG A 194 -15.93 10.96 1.11
CA ARG A 194 -17.20 11.50 1.59
C ARG A 194 -16.99 12.33 2.84
N GLY A 195 -18.01 13.10 3.22
CA GLY A 195 -17.95 14.01 4.36
C GLY A 195 -17.69 13.35 5.71
N ASP A 196 -17.98 12.05 5.84
CA ASP A 196 -17.70 11.24 7.03
C ASP A 196 -16.30 10.59 7.03
N GLY A 197 -15.50 10.80 5.98
CA GLY A 197 -14.18 10.18 5.80
C GLY A 197 -14.19 8.82 5.11
N SER A 198 -15.36 8.24 4.84
CA SER A 198 -15.46 7.00 4.03
C SER A 198 -15.08 7.25 2.58
N THR A 199 -14.72 6.18 1.86
CA THR A 199 -14.25 6.30 0.47
C THR A 199 -15.04 5.41 -0.48
N ALA A 200 -15.28 5.90 -1.71
CA ALA A 200 -15.62 5.06 -2.84
C ALA A 200 -14.35 4.53 -3.52
N GLN A 201 -14.44 3.38 -4.19
CA GLN A 201 -13.31 2.86 -4.95
C GLN A 201 -13.11 3.61 -6.27
N GLU A 202 -14.19 3.89 -7.00
CA GLU A 202 -14.15 4.39 -8.37
C GLU A 202 -15.05 5.60 -8.57
N GLY A 203 -14.56 6.57 -9.34
CA GLY A 203 -15.32 7.71 -9.86
C GLY A 203 -15.42 7.63 -11.37
N ILE A 204 -16.64 7.81 -11.90
CA ILE A 204 -16.93 7.81 -13.35
C ILE A 204 -17.16 9.25 -13.79
N PHE A 205 -16.54 9.61 -14.92
CA PHE A 205 -16.58 10.95 -15.50
C PHE A 205 -17.16 10.94 -16.93
N ASP A 206 -17.74 12.04 -17.31
CA ASP A 206 -18.02 12.33 -18.72
C ASP A 206 -16.71 12.73 -19.43
N LEU A 207 -16.39 12.06 -20.53
CA LEU A 207 -15.12 12.29 -21.24
C LEU A 207 -15.08 13.60 -22.04
N GLN A 208 -16.24 14.14 -22.42
CA GLN A 208 -16.33 15.37 -23.20
C GLN A 208 -16.26 16.60 -22.29
N THR A 209 -17.04 16.59 -21.22
CA THR A 209 -17.13 17.73 -20.28
C THR A 209 -16.13 17.66 -19.14
N GLY A 210 -15.67 16.45 -18.76
CA GLY A 210 -14.88 16.21 -17.57
C GLY A 210 -15.70 16.23 -16.27
N GLU A 211 -17.04 16.26 -16.36
CA GLU A 211 -17.90 16.26 -15.19
C GLU A 211 -17.91 14.90 -14.50
N PHE A 212 -17.88 14.93 -13.16
CA PHE A 212 -18.08 13.75 -12.34
C PHE A 212 -19.53 13.29 -12.41
N LEU A 213 -19.76 12.04 -12.77
CA LEU A 213 -21.12 11.50 -12.97
C LEU A 213 -21.59 10.71 -11.75
N ARG A 214 -20.77 9.79 -11.21
CA ARG A 214 -21.14 8.91 -10.10
C ARG A 214 -19.95 8.18 -9.49
N GLN A 215 -20.14 7.72 -8.26
CA GLN A 215 -19.28 6.70 -7.65
C GLN A 215 -19.61 5.31 -8.18
N SER A 216 -18.62 4.43 -8.21
CA SER A 216 -18.71 3.06 -8.67
C SER A 216 -17.71 2.17 -7.90
N THR A 217 -17.71 0.88 -8.19
CA THR A 217 -16.74 -0.05 -7.64
C THR A 217 -16.53 -1.24 -8.56
N GLN A 218 -15.33 -1.80 -8.53
CA GLN A 218 -14.95 -3.07 -9.16
C GLN A 218 -14.75 -4.16 -8.11
N GLN A 219 -14.23 -3.80 -6.94
CA GLN A 219 -13.79 -4.72 -5.89
C GLN A 219 -14.62 -4.61 -4.60
N GLY A 220 -15.25 -3.47 -4.32
CA GLY A 220 -16.11 -3.26 -3.17
C GLY A 220 -17.52 -3.85 -3.34
N TYR A 221 -18.34 -3.74 -2.30
CA TYR A 221 -19.71 -4.27 -2.29
C TYR A 221 -20.64 -3.50 -3.23
N ARG A 222 -20.61 -2.15 -3.16
CA ARG A 222 -21.43 -1.25 -3.99
C ARG A 222 -20.67 0.03 -4.25
N GLY A 223 -21.11 0.80 -5.26
CA GLY A 223 -20.48 2.09 -5.59
C GLY A 223 -20.51 3.11 -4.46
N ASP A 224 -21.52 3.05 -3.58
CA ASP A 224 -21.69 3.90 -2.39
C ASP A 224 -21.15 3.26 -1.09
N SER A 225 -20.62 2.04 -1.14
CA SER A 225 -19.98 1.40 0.01
C SER A 225 -18.56 1.91 0.26
N CYS A 226 -17.98 1.49 1.37
CA CYS A 226 -16.61 1.78 1.73
C CYS A 226 -15.78 0.49 1.74
N TRP A 227 -15.16 0.18 0.60
CA TRP A 227 -14.23 -0.93 0.47
C TRP A 227 -12.99 -0.69 1.34
N SER A 228 -12.74 -1.62 2.26
CA SER A 228 -11.79 -1.40 3.37
C SER A 228 -10.35 -1.18 2.90
N ARG A 229 -9.91 -1.90 1.87
CA ARG A 229 -8.58 -1.70 1.29
C ARG A 229 -8.48 -0.35 0.59
N GLY A 230 -9.55 0.09 -0.09
CA GLY A 230 -9.61 1.42 -0.70
C GLY A 230 -9.48 2.55 0.32
N LEU A 231 -10.10 2.40 1.49
CA LEU A 231 -9.94 3.34 2.60
C LEU A 231 -8.48 3.35 3.12
N GLY A 232 -7.86 2.18 3.23
CA GLY A 232 -6.44 2.06 3.57
C GLY A 232 -5.54 2.79 2.56
N TRP A 233 -5.83 2.63 1.25
CA TRP A 233 -5.11 3.35 0.19
C TRP A 233 -5.27 4.87 0.30
N ALA A 234 -6.47 5.35 0.60
CA ALA A 234 -6.72 6.78 0.80
C ALA A 234 -5.95 7.33 2.00
N LEU A 235 -6.06 6.69 3.15
CA LEU A 235 -5.33 7.07 4.37
C LEU A 235 -3.82 7.21 4.13
N TYR A 236 -3.20 6.17 3.55
CA TYR A 236 -1.77 6.18 3.26
C TYR A 236 -1.43 7.21 2.18
N GLY A 237 -2.18 7.22 1.07
CA GLY A 237 -1.90 8.05 -0.10
C GLY A 237 -2.07 9.54 0.17
N PHE A 238 -3.09 9.97 0.92
CA PHE A 238 -3.24 11.36 1.33
C PHE A 238 -2.17 11.78 2.34
N SER A 239 -1.77 10.92 3.27
CA SER A 239 -0.62 11.17 4.15
C SER A 239 0.67 11.39 3.34
N LEU A 240 0.93 10.54 2.35
CA LEU A 240 2.07 10.67 1.44
C LEU A 240 2.01 11.96 0.60
N SER A 241 0.82 12.30 0.09
CA SER A 241 0.61 13.52 -0.69
C SER A 241 0.85 14.78 0.14
N TYR A 242 0.45 14.80 1.42
CA TYR A 242 0.80 15.88 2.34
C TYR A 242 2.31 15.97 2.58
N GLU A 243 2.99 14.84 2.73
CA GLU A 243 4.44 14.81 2.95
C GLU A 243 5.20 15.51 1.80
N TYR A 244 4.75 15.31 0.55
CA TYR A 244 5.34 15.94 -0.61
C TYR A 244 4.91 17.39 -0.85
N SER A 245 3.63 17.69 -0.66
CA SER A 245 3.04 18.97 -1.09
C SER A 245 2.96 20.02 0.00
N ARG A 246 2.81 19.58 1.26
CA ARG A 246 2.46 20.38 2.43
C ARG A 246 1.10 21.09 2.31
N ASP A 247 0.22 20.58 1.44
CA ASP A 247 -1.15 21.07 1.33
C ASP A 247 -2.00 20.54 2.51
N PRO A 248 -2.49 21.40 3.42
CA PRO A 248 -3.18 20.96 4.64
C PRO A 248 -4.46 20.16 4.36
N ARG A 249 -5.10 20.37 3.20
CA ARG A 249 -6.29 19.62 2.80
C ARG A 249 -6.04 18.11 2.72
N PHE A 250 -4.82 17.71 2.38
CA PHE A 250 -4.47 16.26 2.31
C PHE A 250 -4.25 15.67 3.70
N LEU A 251 -3.70 16.45 4.64
CA LEU A 251 -3.59 16.01 6.03
C LEU A 251 -4.98 15.83 6.66
N GLU A 252 -5.86 16.83 6.51
CA GLU A 252 -7.25 16.77 6.96
C GLU A 252 -7.99 15.55 6.39
N THR A 253 -7.76 15.24 5.11
CA THR A 253 -8.38 14.08 4.45
C THR A 253 -7.84 12.77 4.99
N ALA A 254 -6.53 12.68 5.23
CA ALA A 254 -5.92 11.49 5.83
C ALA A 254 -6.43 11.26 7.26
N GLU A 255 -6.58 12.33 8.06
CA GLU A 255 -7.18 12.26 9.40
C GLU A 255 -8.63 11.77 9.33
N ALA A 256 -9.47 12.33 8.44
CA ALA A 256 -10.85 11.89 8.27
C ALA A 256 -10.96 10.40 7.89
N CYS A 257 -10.12 9.93 6.96
CA CYS A 257 -10.06 8.51 6.59
C CYS A 257 -9.60 7.62 7.76
N ALA A 258 -8.63 8.09 8.55
CA ALA A 258 -8.17 7.39 9.75
C ALA A 258 -9.26 7.28 10.80
N ASP A 259 -9.96 8.37 11.08
CA ASP A 259 -11.04 8.44 12.08
C ASP A 259 -12.22 7.54 11.66
N TYR A 260 -12.59 7.54 10.37
CA TYR A 260 -13.60 6.62 9.86
C TYR A 260 -13.17 5.16 10.05
N TYR A 261 -11.93 4.80 9.65
CA TYR A 261 -11.39 3.46 9.85
C TYR A 261 -11.48 3.01 11.30
N ILE A 262 -10.99 3.84 12.22
CA ILE A 262 -10.92 3.52 13.66
C ILE A 262 -12.31 3.35 14.27
N THR A 263 -13.26 4.20 13.87
CA THR A 263 -14.62 4.20 14.43
C THR A 263 -15.47 3.04 13.93
N HIS A 264 -15.25 2.59 12.68
CA HIS A 264 -16.08 1.55 12.05
C HIS A 264 -15.43 0.17 11.99
N CYS A 265 -14.14 0.08 12.31
CA CYS A 265 -13.42 -1.19 12.36
C CYS A 265 -13.81 -2.01 13.60
N ASN A 266 -13.55 -3.31 13.55
CA ASN A 266 -13.66 -4.18 14.71
C ASN A 266 -12.70 -3.73 15.82
N SER A 267 -12.98 -4.11 17.06
CA SER A 267 -12.17 -3.71 18.24
C SER A 267 -10.71 -4.16 18.16
N ASP A 268 -10.44 -5.24 17.43
CA ASP A 268 -9.09 -5.78 17.17
C ASP A 268 -8.33 -5.02 16.07
N GLY A 269 -9.01 -4.15 15.31
CA GLY A 269 -8.44 -3.33 14.27
C GLY A 269 -8.34 -3.99 12.89
N VAL A 270 -8.88 -5.20 12.71
CA VAL A 270 -8.97 -5.85 11.40
C VAL A 270 -10.36 -5.63 10.81
N PRO A 271 -10.49 -4.94 9.67
CA PRO A 271 -11.80 -4.58 9.12
C PRO A 271 -12.44 -5.77 8.38
N PRO A 272 -13.76 -5.75 8.18
CA PRO A 272 -14.38 -6.54 7.14
C PRO A 272 -13.83 -6.11 5.77
N TRP A 273 -13.98 -6.95 4.74
CA TRP A 273 -13.52 -6.63 3.38
C TRP A 273 -14.15 -5.36 2.78
N ASP A 274 -15.36 -5.02 3.26
CA ASP A 274 -16.07 -3.77 2.97
C ASP A 274 -16.87 -3.36 4.23
N PHE A 275 -16.77 -2.12 4.66
CA PHE A 275 -17.42 -1.65 5.89
C PHE A 275 -18.96 -1.69 5.82
N ASN A 276 -19.51 -1.65 4.62
CA ASN A 276 -20.94 -1.74 4.36
C ASN A 276 -21.37 -3.12 3.84
N ALA A 277 -20.48 -4.12 3.94
CA ALA A 277 -20.80 -5.49 3.54
C ALA A 277 -22.05 -6.01 4.27
N PRO A 278 -22.91 -6.79 3.60
CA PRO A 278 -24.08 -7.40 4.22
C PRO A 278 -23.65 -8.42 5.29
N PRO A 279 -24.51 -8.72 6.28
CA PRO A 279 -24.16 -9.53 7.44
C PRO A 279 -23.54 -10.90 7.08
N GLU A 280 -24.00 -11.55 6.02
CA GLU A 280 -23.52 -12.85 5.55
C GLU A 280 -22.07 -12.84 5.07
N SER A 281 -21.57 -11.73 4.51
CA SER A 281 -20.19 -11.59 4.06
C SER A 281 -19.34 -10.67 4.93
N ARG A 282 -19.93 -9.96 5.90
CA ARG A 282 -19.20 -9.05 6.80
C ARG A 282 -18.19 -9.78 7.69
N ARG A 283 -18.36 -11.09 7.90
CA ARG A 283 -17.39 -11.92 8.63
C ARG A 283 -16.08 -12.16 7.88
N LEU A 284 -16.04 -11.92 6.58
CA LEU A 284 -14.81 -11.95 5.80
C LEU A 284 -13.98 -10.70 6.15
N LEU A 285 -12.89 -10.91 6.83
CA LEU A 285 -11.95 -9.86 7.20
C LEU A 285 -10.95 -9.64 6.06
N ASP A 286 -10.36 -8.45 6.00
CA ASP A 286 -9.25 -8.17 5.07
C ASP A 286 -8.01 -7.72 5.85
N THR A 287 -7.13 -8.68 6.14
CA THR A 287 -5.86 -8.42 6.83
C THR A 287 -4.93 -7.52 6.02
N SER A 288 -5.07 -7.50 4.69
CA SER A 288 -4.30 -6.59 3.84
C SER A 288 -4.72 -5.13 4.07
N ALA A 289 -6.03 -4.87 4.19
CA ALA A 289 -6.53 -3.55 4.55
C ALA A 289 -6.03 -3.10 5.92
N ALA A 290 -5.98 -4.04 6.89
CA ALA A 290 -5.41 -3.77 8.23
C ALA A 290 -3.91 -3.42 8.16
N ALA A 291 -3.11 -4.16 7.40
CA ALA A 291 -1.68 -3.90 7.25
C ALA A 291 -1.41 -2.53 6.58
N ILE A 292 -2.18 -2.19 5.54
CA ILE A 292 -2.10 -0.90 4.84
C ILE A 292 -2.50 0.24 5.78
N ALA A 293 -3.61 0.07 6.51
CA ALA A 293 -4.07 1.08 7.48
C ALA A 293 -3.04 1.29 8.59
N ALA A 294 -2.43 0.22 9.13
CA ALA A 294 -1.35 0.34 10.12
C ALA A 294 -0.18 1.17 9.58
N SER A 295 0.28 0.89 8.36
CA SER A 295 1.36 1.66 7.73
C SER A 295 0.96 3.12 7.48
N GLY A 296 -0.28 3.37 7.04
CA GLY A 296 -0.84 4.70 6.87
C GLY A 296 -0.92 5.49 8.18
N LEU A 297 -1.41 4.88 9.27
CA LEU A 297 -1.49 5.45 10.61
C LEU A 297 -0.09 5.79 11.17
N LEU A 298 0.90 4.89 10.99
CA LEU A 298 2.29 5.13 11.38
C LEU A 298 2.92 6.28 10.59
N ARG A 299 2.54 6.49 9.35
CA ARG A 299 2.94 7.65 8.56
C ARG A 299 2.27 8.91 9.05
N LEU A 300 0.94 8.88 9.22
CA LEU A 300 0.13 10.00 9.63
C LEU A 300 0.56 10.55 10.99
N CYS A 301 0.77 9.69 11.98
CA CYS A 301 1.15 10.13 13.33
C CYS A 301 2.45 10.95 13.38
N ARG A 302 3.38 10.72 12.43
CA ARG A 302 4.64 11.50 12.32
C ARG A 302 4.47 12.87 11.65
N LEU A 303 3.37 13.08 10.95
CA LEU A 303 3.08 14.32 10.22
C LEU A 303 2.28 15.31 11.07
N LEU A 304 1.66 14.84 12.14
CA LEU A 304 0.84 15.64 13.03
C LEU A 304 1.67 16.46 14.01
N GLN A 305 1.22 17.68 14.27
CA GLN A 305 1.74 18.51 15.36
C GLN A 305 1.04 18.24 16.69
N ASP A 306 -0.22 17.75 16.64
CA ASP A 306 -0.98 17.38 17.84
C ASP A 306 -0.49 16.02 18.41
N PRO A 307 0.13 16.03 19.62
CA PRO A 307 0.69 14.83 20.21
C PRO A 307 -0.40 13.85 20.70
N VAL A 308 -1.60 14.32 21.00
CA VAL A 308 -2.70 13.47 21.47
C VAL A 308 -3.25 12.66 20.32
N LYS A 309 -3.56 13.31 19.20
CA LYS A 309 -3.94 12.63 17.96
C LYS A 309 -2.84 11.70 17.45
N GLY A 310 -1.59 12.16 17.44
CA GLY A 310 -0.45 11.35 17.04
C GLY A 310 -0.32 10.07 17.87
N HIS A 311 -0.50 10.17 19.18
CA HIS A 311 -0.50 9.00 20.07
C HIS A 311 -1.68 8.07 19.82
N HIS A 312 -2.87 8.61 19.56
CA HIS A 312 -4.07 7.82 19.22
C HIS A 312 -3.86 6.96 17.97
N TYR A 313 -3.36 7.55 16.90
CA TYR A 313 -3.10 6.82 15.64
C TYR A 313 -1.95 5.81 15.79
N TRP A 314 -0.90 6.17 16.52
CA TRP A 314 0.17 5.25 16.85
C TRP A 314 -0.34 4.03 17.61
N SER A 315 -1.07 4.25 18.70
CA SER A 315 -1.60 3.17 19.54
C SER A 315 -2.55 2.25 18.79
N THR A 316 -3.31 2.82 17.84
CA THR A 316 -4.17 2.05 16.96
C THR A 316 -3.35 1.18 16.01
N ALA A 317 -2.29 1.72 15.39
CA ALA A 317 -1.41 0.95 14.53
C ALA A 317 -0.73 -0.21 15.29
N ILE A 318 -0.26 0.03 16.51
CA ILE A 318 0.33 -1.02 17.37
C ILE A 318 -0.69 -2.12 17.67
N ARG A 319 -1.94 -1.75 18.01
CA ARG A 319 -3.02 -2.73 18.24
C ARG A 319 -3.29 -3.58 17.00
N ILE A 320 -3.40 -2.97 15.83
CA ILE A 320 -3.57 -3.69 14.55
C ILE A 320 -2.42 -4.68 14.34
N LEU A 321 -1.18 -4.23 14.48
CA LEU A 321 -0.01 -5.08 14.29
C LEU A 321 0.04 -6.24 15.28
N ARG A 322 -0.31 -6.00 16.55
CA ARG A 322 -0.41 -7.06 17.56
C ARG A 322 -1.43 -8.11 17.13
N THR A 323 -2.63 -7.69 16.72
CA THR A 323 -3.68 -8.61 16.24
C THR A 323 -3.20 -9.43 15.03
N LEU A 324 -2.57 -8.78 14.05
CA LEU A 324 -2.02 -9.48 12.88
C LEU A 324 -0.97 -10.52 13.29
N CYS A 325 -0.09 -10.20 14.23
CA CYS A 325 0.95 -11.12 14.71
C CYS A 325 0.36 -12.30 15.50
N GLU A 326 -0.63 -12.08 16.36
CA GLU A 326 -1.17 -13.10 17.26
C GLU A 326 -2.19 -14.02 16.58
N GLN A 327 -3.02 -13.47 15.68
CA GLN A 327 -4.20 -14.14 15.15
C GLN A 327 -4.10 -14.53 13.68
N HIS A 328 -3.32 -13.78 12.88
CA HIS A 328 -3.32 -13.92 11.43
C HIS A 328 -2.00 -14.41 10.83
N LEU A 329 -0.92 -14.53 11.61
CA LEU A 329 0.31 -15.14 11.11
C LEU A 329 0.11 -16.62 10.80
N ALA A 330 0.58 -17.06 9.63
CA ALA A 330 0.52 -18.44 9.19
C ALA A 330 1.48 -19.38 9.94
N ARG A 331 2.16 -18.93 11.01
CA ARG A 331 3.22 -19.63 11.74
C ARG A 331 2.83 -21.06 12.20
N LYS A 332 1.57 -21.26 12.55
CA LYS A 332 1.06 -22.57 13.01
C LYS A 332 0.72 -23.54 11.87
N ASP A 333 0.62 -23.06 10.64
CA ASP A 333 0.26 -23.84 9.47
C ASP A 333 1.49 -24.03 8.56
N LYS A 334 2.16 -25.18 8.72
CA LYS A 334 3.39 -25.48 7.99
C LYS A 334 3.20 -25.62 6.47
N LYS A 335 1.96 -25.80 6.01
CA LYS A 335 1.62 -25.94 4.58
C LYS A 335 1.34 -24.60 3.93
N TRP A 336 1.10 -23.57 4.73
CA TRP A 336 0.82 -22.22 4.25
C TRP A 336 2.11 -21.52 3.82
N GLU A 337 2.13 -20.99 2.61
CA GLU A 337 3.33 -20.40 2.02
C GLU A 337 3.45 -18.88 2.25
N GLY A 338 2.33 -18.19 2.51
CA GLY A 338 2.34 -16.76 2.83
C GLY A 338 2.65 -16.45 4.30
N VAL A 339 2.71 -15.18 4.63
CA VAL A 339 2.97 -14.66 5.97
C VAL A 339 1.69 -14.45 6.75
N LEU A 340 0.72 -13.73 6.16
CA LEU A 340 -0.58 -13.43 6.75
C LEU A 340 -1.68 -14.25 6.08
N LYS A 341 -2.66 -14.70 6.90
CA LYS A 341 -3.93 -15.28 6.44
C LYS A 341 -5.03 -14.23 6.49
N GLY A 342 -6.13 -14.47 5.77
CA GLY A 342 -7.33 -13.65 5.90
C GLY A 342 -7.31 -12.37 5.06
N GLY A 343 -6.53 -12.33 3.99
CA GLY A 343 -6.60 -11.26 3.00
C GLY A 343 -7.71 -11.50 1.97
N VAL A 344 -8.20 -10.42 1.37
CA VAL A 344 -9.20 -10.49 0.29
C VAL A 344 -8.74 -9.69 -0.91
N TYR A 345 -8.42 -10.39 -2.02
CA TYR A 345 -8.08 -9.70 -3.26
C TYR A 345 -9.34 -9.14 -3.95
N HIS A 346 -10.23 -10.02 -4.39
CA HIS A 346 -11.39 -9.60 -5.19
C HIS A 346 -12.58 -10.52 -4.92
N LEU A 347 -13.41 -10.17 -3.93
CA LEU A 347 -14.53 -11.02 -3.53
C LEU A 347 -15.55 -11.27 -4.67
N PRO A 348 -16.00 -10.25 -5.45
CA PRO A 348 -16.96 -10.49 -6.54
C PRO A 348 -16.48 -11.44 -7.63
N LYS A 349 -15.18 -11.72 -7.71
CA LYS A 349 -14.59 -12.68 -8.66
C LYS A 349 -14.00 -13.92 -7.97
N GLU A 350 -14.20 -14.06 -6.67
CA GLU A 350 -13.69 -15.18 -5.85
C GLU A 350 -12.17 -15.38 -5.98
N LEU A 351 -11.40 -14.29 -6.10
CA LEU A 351 -9.95 -14.34 -6.23
C LEU A 351 -9.27 -13.95 -4.92
N GLY A 352 -8.40 -14.83 -4.40
CA GLY A 352 -7.61 -14.58 -3.19
C GLY A 352 -8.48 -14.17 -2.02
N VAL A 353 -9.56 -14.94 -1.73
CA VAL A 353 -10.51 -14.70 -0.63
C VAL A 353 -10.11 -15.55 0.55
N ASP A 354 -9.92 -14.93 1.71
CA ASP A 354 -9.40 -15.56 2.94
C ASP A 354 -8.00 -16.16 2.74
N GLU A 355 -7.18 -15.52 1.93
CA GLU A 355 -5.88 -15.98 1.48
C GLU A 355 -4.76 -15.01 1.90
N SER A 356 -3.50 -15.36 1.59
CA SER A 356 -2.40 -14.40 1.62
C SER A 356 -2.41 -13.57 0.36
N VAL A 357 -2.13 -12.29 0.49
CA VAL A 357 -2.02 -11.36 -0.64
C VAL A 357 -0.73 -10.55 -0.51
N MET A 358 0.04 -10.45 -1.60
CA MET A 358 1.42 -9.95 -1.54
C MET A 358 1.53 -8.49 -1.06
N TRP A 359 0.56 -7.64 -1.37
CA TRP A 359 0.51 -6.27 -0.83
C TRP A 359 0.25 -6.26 0.68
N GLY A 360 -0.60 -7.17 1.19
CA GLY A 360 -0.83 -7.30 2.63
C GLY A 360 0.46 -7.65 3.37
N GLU A 361 1.23 -8.58 2.83
CA GLU A 361 2.52 -8.98 3.39
C GLU A 361 3.55 -7.84 3.36
N TYR A 362 3.63 -7.12 2.25
CA TYR A 362 4.54 -5.98 2.11
C TYR A 362 4.23 -4.87 3.13
N PHE A 363 2.97 -4.43 3.24
CA PHE A 363 2.61 -3.37 4.18
C PHE A 363 2.69 -3.81 5.63
N PHE A 364 2.49 -5.09 5.91
CA PHE A 364 2.75 -5.66 7.23
C PHE A 364 4.24 -5.56 7.59
N VAL A 365 5.14 -6.04 6.72
CA VAL A 365 6.60 -5.95 6.92
C VAL A 365 7.07 -4.50 6.98
N GLU A 366 6.53 -3.61 6.15
CA GLU A 366 6.83 -2.17 6.21
C GLU A 366 6.42 -1.56 7.55
N SER A 367 5.25 -1.93 8.08
CA SER A 367 4.76 -1.44 9.36
C SER A 367 5.62 -1.94 10.53
N LEU A 368 5.97 -3.22 10.53
CA LEU A 368 6.88 -3.79 11.53
C LEU A 368 8.24 -3.06 11.55
N GLU A 369 8.82 -2.84 10.37
CA GLU A 369 10.08 -2.11 10.24
C GLU A 369 9.97 -0.68 10.76
N GLN A 370 8.86 0.03 10.46
CA GLN A 370 8.63 1.39 10.95
C GLN A 370 8.58 1.46 12.47
N VAL A 371 7.94 0.49 13.14
CA VAL A 371 7.84 0.42 14.59
C VAL A 371 9.19 0.02 15.20
N LEU A 372 9.80 -1.04 14.69
CA LEU A 372 11.06 -1.56 15.21
C LEU A 372 12.23 -0.59 15.10
N GLN A 373 12.24 0.30 14.07
CA GLN A 373 13.22 1.39 13.97
C GLN A 373 13.08 2.47 15.04
N GLN A 374 11.89 2.68 15.58
CA GLN A 374 11.67 3.68 16.63
C GLN A 374 12.04 3.13 18.03
N LEU A 375 12.18 1.82 18.15
CA LEU A 375 12.49 1.12 19.40
C LEU A 375 13.98 0.80 19.56
N GLY A 376 14.74 0.84 18.50
CA GLY A 376 16.18 0.56 18.48
C GLY A 376 17.01 1.79 18.40
#